data_e7157350d004d9dc60d0a5b402565ea9
#
_entry.id   e7157350d004d9dc60d0a5b402565ea9
#
_cell.length_a   1.000
_cell.length_b   1.000
_cell.length_c   1.000
_cell.angle_alpha   90.00
_cell.angle_beta   90.00
_cell.angle_gamma   90.00
#
_symmetry.space_group_name_H-M   'P 1'
#
loop_
_entity.id
_entity.type
_entity.pdbx_description
1 polymer ?
#
loop_
_entity_poly.entity_id
_entity_poly.type
_entity_poly.pdbx_seq_one_letter_code
_entity_poly.pdbx_strand_id
1 'polypeptide(L)'
;MSAFLEEEVLTVHHWTDRLFSFTTTRDQALRFSNGHFTMIGLRVDGKPLLRAYSIVSPNYEEHLEFLSIKVPDGPLTSRLQHIQVGDKIVVGRKPTGTLLIDYLLPGKNLYLLSTGTGMAPFLSIIRDPETYERFEKVILVHGVREVKELAYHDYLTQELPQHEFLGEMVRNQLLYYPTVTREPYKNQGRLTDAMESGKLFSDLGLPTLDPERDRVMICGSPQMLKDLKRMLEERQFKEGNTSTPGDFVIERAFAEQ
;
A
#
# COMPACT_ATOMS: atom_id res chain seq x y z
N MET A 1 20.71 1.16 -23.15
CA MET A 1 19.26 1.42 -22.90
C MET A 1 19.16 2.45 -21.79
N SER A 2 18.18 3.38 -21.89
CA SER A 2 17.91 4.35 -20.81
C SER A 2 17.53 3.62 -19.52
N ALA A 3 17.98 4.12 -18.35
CA ALA A 3 17.58 3.61 -17.04
C ALA A 3 16.10 3.86 -16.72
N PHE A 4 15.45 4.69 -17.51
CA PHE A 4 14.06 5.15 -17.32
C PHE A 4 13.22 4.94 -18.55
N LEU A 5 11.91 4.80 -18.31
CA LEU A 5 10.83 4.81 -19.27
C LEU A 5 10.14 6.18 -19.22
N GLU A 6 9.40 6.51 -20.27
CA GLU A 6 8.45 7.63 -20.27
C GLU A 6 7.05 7.06 -20.54
N GLU A 7 6.19 7.16 -19.54
CA GLU A 7 4.83 6.69 -19.60
C GLU A 7 3.86 7.87 -19.69
N GLU A 8 2.76 7.68 -20.38
CA GLU A 8 1.75 8.73 -20.57
C GLU A 8 0.67 8.62 -19.49
N VAL A 9 0.29 9.76 -18.89
CA VAL A 9 -0.82 9.84 -17.93
C VAL A 9 -2.13 9.55 -18.64
N LEU A 10 -2.87 8.56 -18.14
CA LEU A 10 -4.17 8.14 -18.66
C LEU A 10 -5.34 8.73 -17.89
N THR A 11 -5.23 8.79 -16.57
CA THR A 11 -6.24 9.37 -15.68
C THR A 11 -5.60 10.10 -14.52
N VAL A 12 -6.30 11.09 -13.96
CA VAL A 12 -5.93 11.74 -12.69
C VAL A 12 -7.19 11.86 -11.85
N HIS A 13 -7.13 11.45 -10.59
CA HIS A 13 -8.23 11.54 -9.65
C HIS A 13 -7.78 12.23 -8.36
N HIS A 14 -8.41 13.35 -8.02
CA HIS A 14 -8.16 14.09 -6.79
C HIS A 14 -9.15 13.65 -5.70
N TRP A 15 -8.69 12.91 -4.71
CA TRP A 15 -9.49 12.44 -3.57
C TRP A 15 -9.79 13.56 -2.59
N THR A 16 -8.77 14.38 -2.30
CA THR A 16 -8.85 15.53 -1.39
C THR A 16 -7.93 16.64 -1.86
N ASP A 17 -7.89 17.76 -1.13
CA ASP A 17 -6.90 18.82 -1.37
C ASP A 17 -5.45 18.35 -1.21
N ARG A 18 -5.23 17.20 -0.55
CA ARG A 18 -3.91 16.66 -0.22
C ARG A 18 -3.59 15.30 -0.81
N LEU A 19 -4.56 14.65 -1.47
CA LEU A 19 -4.42 13.28 -1.92
C LEU A 19 -4.96 13.13 -3.33
N PHE A 20 -4.19 12.48 -4.20
CA PHE A 20 -4.60 12.17 -5.56
C PHE A 20 -3.98 10.86 -6.03
N SER A 21 -4.58 10.23 -7.00
CA SER A 21 -4.03 9.08 -7.71
C SER A 21 -4.05 9.35 -9.21
N PHE A 22 -3.24 8.62 -9.93
CA PHE A 22 -3.20 8.70 -11.39
C PHE A 22 -2.77 7.37 -11.98
N THR A 23 -3.20 7.12 -13.20
CA THR A 23 -2.78 5.96 -13.99
C THR A 23 -1.93 6.41 -15.16
N THR A 24 -1.02 5.54 -15.58
CA THR A 24 -0.18 5.75 -16.77
C THR A 24 -0.19 4.53 -17.67
N THR A 25 0.25 4.71 -18.91
CA THR A 25 0.65 3.58 -19.74
C THR A 25 1.71 2.75 -19.01
N ARG A 26 1.94 1.53 -19.49
CA ARG A 26 2.97 0.62 -18.96
C ARG A 26 3.75 0.00 -20.12
N ASP A 27 5.06 0.20 -20.11
CA ASP A 27 5.95 -0.49 -21.04
C ASP A 27 5.80 -2.01 -20.87
N GLN A 28 5.61 -2.72 -21.97
CA GLN A 28 5.37 -4.16 -21.97
C GLN A 28 6.54 -4.98 -21.39
N ALA A 29 7.75 -4.42 -21.38
CA ALA A 29 8.92 -5.07 -20.78
C ALA A 29 9.06 -4.82 -19.27
N LEU A 30 8.27 -3.91 -18.69
CA LEU A 30 8.31 -3.63 -17.25
C LEU A 30 7.68 -4.79 -16.46
N ARG A 31 8.49 -5.47 -15.65
CA ARG A 31 8.04 -6.55 -14.78
C ARG A 31 8.19 -6.11 -13.32
N PHE A 32 7.19 -6.44 -12.51
CA PHE A 32 7.22 -6.22 -11.07
C PHE A 32 6.36 -7.27 -10.34
N SER A 33 6.59 -7.43 -9.06
CA SER A 33 5.75 -8.22 -8.17
C SER A 33 4.82 -7.29 -7.39
N ASN A 34 3.63 -7.76 -7.04
CA ASN A 34 2.68 -7.02 -6.22
C ASN A 34 3.31 -6.68 -4.87
N GLY A 35 3.27 -5.40 -4.49
CA GLY A 35 3.97 -4.84 -3.34
C GLY A 35 5.26 -4.08 -3.66
N HIS A 36 5.79 -4.17 -4.88
CA HIS A 36 6.95 -3.38 -5.30
C HIS A 36 6.65 -1.88 -5.40
N PHE A 37 7.68 -1.08 -5.22
CA PHE A 37 7.73 0.32 -5.63
C PHE A 37 8.68 0.51 -6.82
N THR A 38 8.58 1.65 -7.49
CA THR A 38 9.56 2.10 -8.47
C THR A 38 9.82 3.59 -8.32
N MET A 39 10.89 4.07 -8.94
CA MET A 39 11.18 5.51 -9.00
C MET A 39 10.31 6.13 -10.08
N ILE A 40 9.53 7.15 -9.71
CA ILE A 40 8.74 7.94 -10.68
C ILE A 40 8.95 9.42 -10.48
N GLY A 41 8.67 10.20 -11.50
CA GLY A 41 8.69 11.66 -11.42
C GLY A 41 8.58 12.36 -12.74
N LEU A 42 9.12 13.56 -12.80
CA LEU A 42 9.02 14.48 -13.93
C LEU A 42 10.42 14.88 -14.39
N ARG A 43 10.53 15.31 -15.66
CA ARG A 43 11.72 16.03 -16.12
C ARG A 43 11.60 17.50 -15.74
N VAL A 44 12.57 17.98 -14.96
CA VAL A 44 12.70 19.38 -14.59
C VAL A 44 14.04 19.87 -15.14
N ASP A 45 14.02 20.90 -15.97
CA ASP A 45 15.22 21.44 -16.67
C ASP A 45 16.02 20.34 -17.39
N GLY A 46 15.30 19.41 -18.04
CA GLY A 46 15.89 18.28 -18.78
C GLY A 46 16.39 17.11 -17.92
N LYS A 47 16.37 17.23 -16.60
CA LYS A 47 16.82 16.19 -15.66
C LYS A 47 15.66 15.50 -14.96
N PRO A 48 15.74 14.18 -14.71
CA PRO A 48 14.70 13.47 -13.97
C PRO A 48 14.73 13.85 -12.49
N LEU A 49 13.59 14.32 -11.97
CA LEU A 49 13.34 14.51 -10.55
C LEU A 49 12.43 13.37 -10.09
N LEU A 50 12.98 12.43 -9.33
CA LEU A 50 12.34 11.16 -9.02
C LEU A 50 12.17 10.96 -7.53
N ARG A 51 11.13 10.20 -7.15
CA ARG A 51 10.92 9.65 -5.80
C ARG A 51 10.38 8.23 -5.92
N ALA A 52 10.58 7.46 -4.84
CA ALA A 52 10.03 6.11 -4.73
C ALA A 52 8.50 6.17 -4.54
N TYR A 53 7.78 5.40 -5.34
CA TYR A 53 6.33 5.25 -5.26
C TYR A 53 5.94 3.79 -5.35
N SER A 54 5.17 3.32 -4.39
CA SER A 54 4.58 1.98 -4.46
C SER A 54 3.60 1.89 -5.62
N ILE A 55 3.64 0.78 -6.33
CA ILE A 55 2.74 0.52 -7.45
C ILE A 55 1.41 0.03 -6.88
N VAL A 56 0.34 0.74 -7.20
CA VAL A 56 -1.03 0.44 -6.74
C VAL A 56 -1.67 -0.63 -7.62
N SER A 57 -1.46 -0.57 -8.95
CA SER A 57 -1.99 -1.55 -9.88
C SER A 57 -1.35 -2.93 -9.68
N PRO A 58 -2.12 -4.03 -9.81
CA PRO A 58 -1.54 -5.37 -9.76
C PRO A 58 -0.69 -5.64 -11.01
N ASN A 59 0.19 -6.62 -10.92
CA ASN A 59 1.22 -6.91 -11.92
C ASN A 59 0.68 -7.44 -13.26
N TYR A 60 -0.58 -7.84 -13.34
CA TYR A 60 -1.23 -8.30 -14.56
C TYR A 60 -1.96 -7.20 -15.35
N GLU A 61 -2.15 -6.01 -14.74
CA GLU A 61 -2.76 -4.87 -15.42
C GLU A 61 -1.83 -4.28 -16.48
N GLU A 62 -2.42 -3.78 -17.56
CA GLU A 62 -1.67 -3.15 -18.67
C GLU A 62 -1.31 -1.68 -18.42
N HIS A 63 -1.66 -1.15 -17.26
CA HIS A 63 -1.35 0.21 -16.81
C HIS A 63 -0.64 0.19 -15.46
N LEU A 64 -0.01 1.32 -15.11
CA LEU A 64 0.49 1.59 -13.78
C LEU A 64 -0.45 2.56 -13.07
N GLU A 65 -0.62 2.37 -11.77
CA GLU A 65 -1.37 3.28 -10.91
C GLU A 65 -0.52 3.67 -9.71
N PHE A 66 -0.59 4.94 -9.33
CA PHE A 66 0.14 5.51 -8.20
C PHE A 66 -0.77 6.38 -7.34
N LEU A 67 -0.54 6.34 -6.02
CA LEU A 67 -1.21 7.18 -5.03
C LEU A 67 -0.20 8.15 -4.43
N SER A 68 -0.51 9.45 -4.45
CA SER A 68 0.39 10.50 -4.01
C SER A 68 -0.29 11.51 -3.08
N ILE A 69 0.48 12.01 -2.13
CA ILE A 69 0.12 13.22 -1.38
C ILE A 69 0.56 14.48 -2.14
N LYS A 70 -0.11 15.59 -1.83
CA LYS A 70 0.26 16.92 -2.29
C LYS A 70 1.00 17.63 -1.17
N VAL A 71 2.33 17.73 -1.28
CA VAL A 71 3.16 18.52 -0.37
C VAL A 71 3.47 19.84 -1.07
N PRO A 72 2.96 20.99 -0.58
CA PRO A 72 3.07 22.29 -1.28
C PRO A 72 4.51 22.66 -1.63
N ASP A 73 5.45 22.42 -0.71
CA ASP A 73 6.87 22.77 -0.88
C ASP A 73 7.74 21.56 -1.29
N GLY A 74 7.10 20.40 -1.54
CA GLY A 74 7.82 19.20 -1.96
C GLY A 74 8.39 19.35 -3.36
N PRO A 75 9.68 19.06 -3.60
CA PRO A 75 10.33 19.27 -4.90
C PRO A 75 9.58 18.61 -6.07
N LEU A 76 9.12 17.38 -5.89
CA LEU A 76 8.37 16.65 -6.91
C LEU A 76 6.86 16.88 -6.78
N THR A 77 6.28 16.70 -5.60
CA THR A 77 4.82 16.69 -5.42
C THR A 77 4.17 18.04 -5.69
N SER A 78 4.87 19.18 -5.47
CA SER A 78 4.41 20.50 -5.86
C SER A 78 4.12 20.64 -7.37
N ARG A 79 4.81 19.82 -8.19
CA ARG A 79 4.63 19.75 -9.64
C ARG A 79 3.72 18.60 -10.05
N LEU A 80 3.95 17.42 -9.47
CA LEU A 80 3.23 16.20 -9.80
C LEU A 80 1.71 16.33 -9.57
N GLN A 81 1.29 17.12 -8.57
CA GLN A 81 -0.13 17.36 -8.31
C GLN A 81 -0.88 18.09 -9.46
N HIS A 82 -0.16 18.66 -10.42
CA HIS A 82 -0.73 19.43 -11.55
C HIS A 82 -0.69 18.65 -12.86
N ILE A 83 -0.27 17.39 -12.86
CA ILE A 83 -0.25 16.56 -14.07
C ILE A 83 -1.66 16.42 -14.64
N GLN A 84 -1.71 16.29 -15.95
CA GLN A 84 -2.94 16.12 -16.71
C GLN A 84 -2.83 14.89 -17.63
N VAL A 85 -3.96 14.42 -18.11
CA VAL A 85 -4.01 13.35 -19.12
C VAL A 85 -3.17 13.76 -20.34
N GLY A 86 -2.31 12.88 -20.79
CA GLY A 86 -1.36 13.10 -21.89
C GLY A 86 0.04 13.56 -21.45
N ASP A 87 0.21 14.00 -20.20
CA ASP A 87 1.52 14.35 -19.66
C ASP A 87 2.43 13.11 -19.59
N LYS A 88 3.75 13.32 -19.58
CA LYS A 88 4.73 12.25 -19.48
C LYS A 88 5.28 12.13 -18.06
N ILE A 89 5.28 10.90 -17.55
CA ILE A 89 5.89 10.51 -16.29
C ILE A 89 7.14 9.70 -16.57
N VAL A 90 8.23 10.03 -15.88
CA VAL A 90 9.46 9.22 -15.90
C VAL A 90 9.29 8.06 -14.93
N VAL A 91 9.52 6.83 -15.37
CA VAL A 91 9.35 5.60 -14.59
C VAL A 91 10.63 4.79 -14.61
N GLY A 92 11.10 4.36 -13.44
CA GLY A 92 12.28 3.50 -13.30
C GLY A 92 12.02 2.09 -13.82
N ARG A 93 13.02 1.52 -14.53
CA ARG A 93 12.93 0.17 -15.12
C ARG A 93 13.09 -0.98 -14.14
N LYS A 94 13.49 -0.70 -12.90
CA LYS A 94 13.80 -1.73 -11.89
C LYS A 94 12.94 -1.54 -10.65
N PRO A 95 11.66 -1.96 -10.69
CA PRO A 95 10.87 -2.04 -9.48
C PRO A 95 11.52 -2.95 -8.45
N THR A 96 11.39 -2.60 -7.17
CA THR A 96 11.95 -3.34 -6.03
C THR A 96 11.11 -3.08 -4.78
N GLY A 97 11.44 -3.70 -3.67
CA GLY A 97 10.79 -3.48 -2.38
C GLY A 97 10.86 -4.70 -1.48
N THR A 98 10.43 -4.53 -0.26
CA THR A 98 10.42 -5.58 0.76
C THR A 98 9.01 -6.14 1.05
N LEU A 99 7.96 -5.48 0.55
CA LEU A 99 6.57 -5.88 0.81
C LEU A 99 6.10 -6.95 -0.17
N LEU A 100 6.82 -8.06 -0.21
CA LEU A 100 6.44 -9.23 -1.00
C LEU A 100 5.99 -10.37 -0.09
N ILE A 101 4.92 -11.06 -0.49
CA ILE A 101 4.45 -12.26 0.22
C ILE A 101 5.52 -13.37 0.25
N ASP A 102 6.45 -13.37 -0.70
CA ASP A 102 7.59 -14.31 -0.75
C ASP A 102 8.65 -14.06 0.34
N TYR A 103 8.65 -12.89 0.95
CA TYR A 103 9.54 -12.58 2.08
C TYR A 103 8.90 -12.88 3.44
N LEU A 104 7.73 -13.49 3.44
CA LEU A 104 7.05 -13.98 4.63
C LEU A 104 7.18 -15.51 4.74
N LEU A 105 7.37 -15.98 5.96
CA LEU A 105 7.23 -17.40 6.28
C LEU A 105 5.78 -17.87 6.01
N PRO A 106 5.54 -19.18 5.83
CA PRO A 106 4.17 -19.71 5.77
C PRO A 106 3.36 -19.27 7.00
N GLY A 107 2.10 -18.91 6.80
CA GLY A 107 1.20 -18.48 7.86
C GLY A 107 -0.25 -18.63 7.44
N LYS A 108 -1.15 -18.47 8.41
CA LYS A 108 -2.59 -18.63 8.20
C LYS A 108 -3.27 -17.32 7.81
N ASN A 109 -2.92 -16.23 8.50
CA ASN A 109 -3.51 -14.91 8.28
C ASN A 109 -2.43 -13.90 7.87
N LEU A 110 -2.81 -12.96 7.00
CA LEU A 110 -1.97 -11.84 6.57
C LEU A 110 -2.58 -10.52 7.06
N TYR A 111 -1.83 -9.78 7.87
CA TYR A 111 -2.18 -8.42 8.30
C TYR A 111 -1.41 -7.40 7.46
N LEU A 112 -2.13 -6.52 6.79
CA LEU A 112 -1.61 -5.42 5.97
C LEU A 112 -1.90 -4.11 6.70
N LEU A 113 -0.91 -3.57 7.41
CA LEU A 113 -1.06 -2.45 8.32
C LEU A 113 -0.53 -1.16 7.69
N SER A 114 -1.40 -0.19 7.44
CA SER A 114 -1.05 1.03 6.73
C SER A 114 -1.56 2.32 7.37
N THR A 115 -0.83 3.42 7.10
CA THR A 115 -1.34 4.78 7.30
C THR A 115 -1.16 5.60 6.03
N GLY A 116 -2.16 6.44 5.72
CA GLY A 116 -2.13 7.34 4.57
C GLY A 116 -1.86 6.61 3.25
N THR A 117 -0.90 7.10 2.48
CA THR A 117 -0.51 6.49 1.19
C THR A 117 0.26 5.18 1.32
N GLY A 118 0.63 4.78 2.54
CA GLY A 118 1.18 3.43 2.82
C GLY A 118 0.22 2.28 2.45
N MET A 119 -1.04 2.58 2.17
CA MET A 119 -1.98 1.60 1.62
C MET A 119 -1.64 1.19 0.17
N ALA A 120 -0.92 2.02 -0.58
CA ALA A 120 -0.65 1.81 -2.01
C ALA A 120 -0.12 0.41 -2.35
N PRO A 121 0.96 -0.12 -1.73
CA PRO A 121 1.46 -1.45 -2.05
C PRO A 121 0.46 -2.55 -1.70
N PHE A 122 -0.37 -2.35 -0.68
CA PHE A 122 -1.37 -3.33 -0.27
C PHE A 122 -2.54 -3.43 -1.24
N LEU A 123 -2.86 -2.36 -1.97
CA LEU A 123 -3.86 -2.39 -3.04
C LEU A 123 -3.46 -3.32 -4.19
N SER A 124 -2.18 -3.44 -4.51
CA SER A 124 -1.73 -4.43 -5.49
C SER A 124 -1.75 -5.85 -4.92
N ILE A 125 -1.34 -6.03 -3.65
CA ILE A 125 -1.29 -7.34 -2.97
C ILE A 125 -2.69 -7.94 -2.83
N ILE A 126 -3.70 -7.17 -2.40
CA ILE A 126 -5.08 -7.68 -2.25
C ILE A 126 -5.79 -7.96 -3.58
N ARG A 127 -5.22 -7.52 -4.69
CA ARG A 127 -5.70 -7.86 -6.05
C ARG A 127 -4.94 -9.04 -6.67
N ASP A 128 -4.02 -9.66 -5.92
CA ASP A 128 -3.30 -10.84 -6.33
C ASP A 128 -4.04 -12.10 -5.87
N PRO A 129 -4.48 -12.98 -6.78
CA PRO A 129 -5.09 -14.26 -6.40
C PRO A 129 -4.21 -15.10 -5.49
N GLU A 130 -2.88 -15.10 -5.71
CA GLU A 130 -1.92 -15.84 -4.88
C GLU A 130 -2.00 -15.45 -3.41
N THR A 131 -2.32 -14.19 -3.10
CA THR A 131 -2.52 -13.75 -1.70
C THR A 131 -3.60 -14.56 -1.00
N TYR A 132 -4.70 -14.85 -1.66
CA TYR A 132 -5.82 -15.61 -1.10
C TYR A 132 -5.60 -17.13 -1.16
N GLU A 133 -4.74 -17.61 -2.03
CA GLU A 133 -4.30 -19.01 -2.04
C GLU A 133 -3.38 -19.32 -0.86
N ARG A 134 -2.55 -18.35 -0.45
CA ARG A 134 -1.57 -18.51 0.63
C ARG A 134 -2.12 -18.24 2.02
N PHE A 135 -3.15 -17.39 2.16
CA PHE A 135 -3.69 -16.96 3.45
C PHE A 135 -5.19 -17.17 3.53
N GLU A 136 -5.65 -17.71 4.66
CA GLU A 136 -7.08 -17.93 4.92
C GLU A 136 -7.82 -16.62 5.18
N LYS A 137 -7.17 -15.65 5.84
CA LYS A 137 -7.69 -14.30 6.05
C LYS A 137 -6.63 -13.26 5.70
N VAL A 138 -7.08 -12.20 5.07
CA VAL A 138 -6.29 -11.02 4.73
C VAL A 138 -6.94 -9.82 5.41
N ILE A 139 -6.23 -9.19 6.33
CA ILE A 139 -6.75 -8.10 7.16
C ILE A 139 -6.08 -6.81 6.72
N LEU A 140 -6.80 -5.96 5.98
CA LEU A 140 -6.32 -4.65 5.54
C LEU A 140 -6.75 -3.58 6.54
N VAL A 141 -5.77 -3.04 7.27
CA VAL A 141 -5.98 -1.94 8.23
C VAL A 141 -5.45 -0.65 7.63
N HIS A 142 -6.30 0.37 7.52
CA HIS A 142 -5.96 1.66 6.95
C HIS A 142 -6.26 2.79 7.91
N GLY A 143 -5.21 3.38 8.50
CA GLY A 143 -5.32 4.54 9.38
C GLY A 143 -5.17 5.87 8.64
N VAL A 144 -6.14 6.76 8.81
CA VAL A 144 -6.14 8.11 8.25
C VAL A 144 -6.47 9.15 9.32
N ARG A 145 -6.32 10.43 9.00
CA ARG A 145 -6.68 11.52 9.90
C ARG A 145 -8.15 11.88 9.82
N GLU A 146 -8.68 12.00 8.62
CA GLU A 146 -10.06 12.42 8.31
C GLU A 146 -10.72 11.40 7.38
N VAL A 147 -12.04 11.25 7.47
CA VAL A 147 -12.82 10.29 6.66
C VAL A 147 -12.62 10.50 5.16
N LYS A 148 -12.52 11.75 4.71
CA LYS A 148 -12.27 12.08 3.30
C LYS A 148 -10.94 11.55 2.75
N GLU A 149 -9.98 11.20 3.63
CA GLU A 149 -8.69 10.61 3.26
C GLU A 149 -8.76 9.08 3.06
N LEU A 150 -9.92 8.46 3.28
CA LEU A 150 -10.16 7.04 3.00
C LEU A 150 -10.30 6.81 1.48
N ALA A 151 -9.24 7.08 0.74
CA ALA A 151 -9.16 6.77 -0.69
C ALA A 151 -9.44 5.27 -0.91
N TYR A 152 -10.06 4.93 -2.04
CA TYR A 152 -10.44 3.56 -2.39
C TYR A 152 -11.45 2.88 -1.45
N HIS A 153 -12.06 3.59 -0.49
CA HIS A 153 -13.04 2.99 0.42
C HIS A 153 -14.19 2.33 -0.34
N ASP A 154 -14.80 3.04 -1.29
CA ASP A 154 -15.91 2.52 -2.08
C ASP A 154 -15.46 1.37 -2.99
N TYR A 155 -14.26 1.49 -3.58
CA TYR A 155 -13.65 0.41 -4.34
C TYR A 155 -13.51 -0.87 -3.49
N LEU A 156 -12.95 -0.75 -2.29
CA LEU A 156 -12.71 -1.89 -1.39
C LEU A 156 -14.00 -2.52 -0.86
N THR A 157 -15.04 -1.71 -0.64
CA THR A 157 -16.29 -2.18 0.01
C THR A 157 -17.39 -2.55 -0.99
N GLN A 158 -17.35 -2.01 -2.21
CA GLN A 158 -18.43 -2.17 -3.18
C GLN A 158 -17.96 -2.80 -4.50
N GLU A 159 -16.87 -2.31 -5.10
CA GLU A 159 -16.44 -2.75 -6.43
C GLU A 159 -15.61 -4.04 -6.39
N LEU A 160 -14.55 -4.07 -5.57
CA LEU A 160 -13.66 -5.24 -5.48
C LEU A 160 -14.40 -6.53 -5.07
N PRO A 161 -15.39 -6.51 -4.14
CA PRO A 161 -16.22 -7.68 -3.84
C PRO A 161 -17.10 -8.16 -5.01
N GLN A 162 -17.30 -7.34 -6.03
CA GLN A 162 -18.07 -7.67 -7.25
C GLN A 162 -17.16 -8.05 -8.43
N HIS A 163 -15.84 -8.02 -8.24
CA HIS A 163 -14.89 -8.33 -9.30
C HIS A 163 -15.10 -9.75 -9.84
N GLU A 164 -15.15 -9.91 -11.15
CA GLU A 164 -15.49 -11.17 -11.83
C GLU A 164 -14.63 -12.36 -11.35
N PHE A 165 -13.31 -12.18 -11.21
CA PHE A 165 -12.38 -13.25 -10.85
C PHE A 165 -11.99 -13.25 -9.36
N LEU A 166 -11.92 -12.09 -8.71
CA LEU A 166 -11.45 -11.95 -7.33
C LEU A 166 -12.57 -11.85 -6.31
N GLY A 167 -13.78 -11.47 -6.73
CA GLY A 167 -14.86 -11.09 -5.83
C GLY A 167 -15.22 -12.17 -4.81
N GLU A 168 -15.20 -13.44 -5.19
CA GLU A 168 -15.49 -14.55 -4.27
C GLU A 168 -14.43 -14.67 -3.17
N MET A 169 -13.13 -14.62 -3.55
CA MET A 169 -12.01 -14.66 -2.61
C MET A 169 -12.06 -13.46 -1.66
N VAL A 170 -12.29 -12.27 -2.20
CA VAL A 170 -12.40 -11.03 -1.44
C VAL A 170 -13.54 -11.10 -0.41
N ARG A 171 -14.74 -11.49 -0.82
CA ARG A 171 -15.89 -11.62 0.11
C ARG A 171 -15.65 -12.62 1.22
N ASN A 172 -14.92 -13.69 0.96
CA ASN A 172 -14.70 -14.78 1.91
C ASN A 172 -13.50 -14.54 2.84
N GLN A 173 -12.48 -13.79 2.38
CA GLN A 173 -11.16 -13.76 3.02
C GLN A 173 -10.68 -12.36 3.38
N LEU A 174 -11.08 -11.28 2.67
CA LEU A 174 -10.62 -9.92 2.95
C LEU A 174 -11.46 -9.27 4.04
N LEU A 175 -10.79 -8.78 5.08
CA LEU A 175 -11.38 -7.98 6.15
C LEU A 175 -10.77 -6.58 6.09
N TYR A 176 -11.57 -5.57 5.74
CA TYR A 176 -11.13 -4.19 5.67
C TYR A 176 -11.51 -3.44 6.95
N TYR A 177 -10.50 -2.88 7.63
CA TYR A 177 -10.66 -2.17 8.90
C TYR A 177 -10.06 -0.76 8.82
N PRO A 178 -10.83 0.24 8.35
CA PRO A 178 -10.40 1.64 8.36
C PRO A 178 -10.47 2.24 9.75
N THR A 179 -9.48 3.06 10.13
CA THR A 179 -9.46 3.86 11.36
C THR A 179 -9.28 5.35 11.06
N VAL A 180 -9.94 6.22 11.84
CA VAL A 180 -9.88 7.68 11.67
C VAL A 180 -9.50 8.33 13.01
N THR A 181 -8.53 9.27 12.98
CA THR A 181 -7.97 9.80 14.23
C THR A 181 -8.48 11.17 14.64
N ARG A 182 -8.98 12.00 13.70
CA ARG A 182 -9.27 13.42 13.97
C ARG A 182 -10.74 13.81 13.97
N GLU A 183 -11.62 12.88 13.68
CA GLU A 183 -13.07 13.10 13.68
C GLU A 183 -13.81 11.84 14.12
N PRO A 184 -15.10 11.95 14.52
CA PRO A 184 -15.90 10.77 14.87
C PRO A 184 -16.01 9.78 13.72
N TYR A 185 -15.77 8.52 14.03
CA TYR A 185 -15.83 7.42 13.06
C TYR A 185 -16.12 6.11 13.79
N LYS A 186 -16.62 5.10 13.07
CA LYS A 186 -16.90 3.76 13.62
C LYS A 186 -15.69 3.19 14.38
N ASN A 187 -14.51 3.28 13.78
CA ASN A 187 -13.27 2.85 14.40
C ASN A 187 -12.38 4.09 14.62
N GLN A 188 -12.72 4.89 15.62
CA GLN A 188 -11.96 6.09 15.95
C GLN A 188 -10.69 5.76 16.72
N GLY A 189 -9.60 6.42 16.37
CA GLY A 189 -8.29 6.27 17.02
C GLY A 189 -7.19 5.77 16.10
N ARG A 190 -6.02 5.57 16.66
CA ARG A 190 -4.87 5.01 15.93
C ARG A 190 -5.02 3.50 15.76
N LEU A 191 -4.55 2.98 14.65
CA LEU A 191 -4.53 1.54 14.43
C LEU A 191 -3.64 0.81 15.47
N THR A 192 -2.55 1.43 15.92
CA THR A 192 -1.70 0.91 16.99
C THR A 192 -2.47 0.74 18.29
N ASP A 193 -3.27 1.73 18.68
CA ASP A 193 -4.09 1.68 19.90
C ASP A 193 -5.17 0.58 19.78
N ALA A 194 -5.78 0.45 18.59
CA ALA A 194 -6.77 -0.61 18.34
C ALA A 194 -6.16 -2.02 18.41
N MET A 195 -4.91 -2.17 18.02
CA MET A 195 -4.18 -3.44 18.15
C MET A 195 -3.73 -3.71 19.59
N GLU A 196 -3.15 -2.72 20.27
CA GLU A 196 -2.67 -2.87 21.66
C GLU A 196 -3.81 -3.17 22.65
N SER A 197 -4.94 -2.49 22.50
CA SER A 197 -6.13 -2.72 23.33
C SER A 197 -6.88 -4.02 23.00
N GLY A 198 -6.55 -4.67 21.89
CA GLY A 198 -7.28 -5.85 21.41
C GLY A 198 -8.58 -5.53 20.67
N LYS A 199 -8.95 -4.25 20.56
CA LYS A 199 -10.21 -3.82 19.91
C LYS A 199 -10.31 -4.30 18.46
N LEU A 200 -9.24 -4.18 17.67
CA LEU A 200 -9.19 -4.64 16.28
C LEU A 200 -9.57 -6.12 16.17
N PHE A 201 -8.99 -6.94 17.01
CA PHE A 201 -9.23 -8.39 16.99
C PHE A 201 -10.66 -8.73 17.43
N SER A 202 -11.14 -8.09 18.50
CA SER A 202 -12.52 -8.25 18.98
C SER A 202 -13.55 -7.83 17.93
N ASP A 203 -13.35 -6.68 17.28
CA ASP A 203 -14.25 -6.16 16.24
C ASP A 203 -14.33 -7.08 15.01
N LEU A 204 -13.22 -7.76 14.69
CA LEU A 204 -13.12 -8.67 13.54
C LEU A 204 -13.42 -10.15 13.91
N GLY A 205 -13.63 -10.45 15.18
CA GLY A 205 -13.83 -11.83 15.63
C GLY A 205 -12.60 -12.71 15.47
N LEU A 206 -11.41 -12.12 15.56
CA LEU A 206 -10.13 -12.80 15.42
C LEU A 206 -9.41 -12.94 16.79
N PRO A 207 -8.59 -13.95 16.99
CA PRO A 207 -7.70 -14.00 18.14
C PRO A 207 -6.58 -12.95 18.00
N THR A 208 -5.93 -12.59 19.10
CA THR A 208 -4.76 -11.70 19.11
C THR A 208 -3.61 -12.26 18.27
N LEU A 209 -2.70 -11.40 17.84
CA LEU A 209 -1.54 -11.77 17.02
C LEU A 209 -0.69 -12.87 17.67
N ASP A 210 -0.31 -13.84 16.85
CA ASP A 210 0.48 -15.01 17.21
C ASP A 210 1.49 -15.34 16.11
N PRO A 211 2.82 -15.34 16.36
CA PRO A 211 3.84 -15.61 15.35
C PRO A 211 3.76 -17.00 14.73
N GLU A 212 3.14 -17.96 15.41
CA GLU A 212 2.92 -19.31 14.84
C GLU A 212 1.85 -19.32 13.72
N ARG A 213 0.99 -18.29 13.69
CA ARG A 213 -0.17 -18.25 12.80
C ARG A 213 -0.19 -17.06 11.84
N ASP A 214 0.25 -15.91 12.31
CA ASP A 214 0.00 -14.65 11.64
C ASP A 214 1.25 -14.10 10.94
N ARG A 215 1.06 -13.43 9.80
CA ARG A 215 2.09 -12.69 9.07
C ARG A 215 1.69 -11.25 8.92
N VAL A 216 2.68 -10.35 8.91
CA VAL A 216 2.40 -8.91 8.94
C VAL A 216 3.24 -8.17 7.91
N MET A 217 2.60 -7.26 7.18
CA MET A 217 3.27 -6.26 6.35
C MET A 217 2.92 -4.87 6.86
N ILE A 218 3.89 -3.98 6.92
CA ILE A 218 3.70 -2.63 7.47
C ILE A 218 4.23 -1.59 6.50
N CYS A 219 3.37 -0.63 6.15
CA CYS A 219 3.74 0.52 5.32
C CYS A 219 3.04 1.79 5.78
N GLY A 220 3.79 2.86 6.03
CA GLY A 220 3.18 4.13 6.46
C GLY A 220 4.15 5.08 7.15
N SER A 221 3.64 5.84 8.12
CA SER A 221 4.41 6.86 8.81
C SER A 221 5.55 6.27 9.66
N PRO A 222 6.69 6.98 9.78
CA PRO A 222 7.83 6.50 10.57
C PRO A 222 7.48 6.14 12.01
N GLN A 223 6.58 6.91 12.65
CA GLN A 223 6.16 6.64 14.02
C GLN A 223 5.37 5.34 14.11
N MET A 224 4.41 5.12 13.20
CA MET A 224 3.64 3.85 13.16
C MET A 224 4.55 2.65 12.92
N LEU A 225 5.51 2.77 11.99
CA LEU A 225 6.47 1.68 11.73
C LEU A 225 7.25 1.31 12.98
N LYS A 226 7.74 2.32 13.73
CA LYS A 226 8.49 2.13 14.97
C LYS A 226 7.63 1.44 16.04
N ASP A 227 6.41 1.92 16.25
CA ASP A 227 5.51 1.41 17.29
C ASP A 227 5.10 -0.04 16.98
N LEU A 228 4.72 -0.32 15.72
CA LEU A 228 4.33 -1.68 15.30
C LEU A 228 5.51 -2.66 15.33
N LYS A 229 6.69 -2.23 14.87
CA LYS A 229 7.89 -3.07 14.95
C LYS A 229 8.16 -3.50 16.39
N ARG A 230 8.19 -2.53 17.33
CA ARG A 230 8.36 -2.83 18.76
C ARG A 230 7.30 -3.82 19.26
N MET A 231 6.03 -3.56 18.95
CA MET A 231 4.90 -4.41 19.36
C MET A 231 5.06 -5.85 18.84
N LEU A 232 5.50 -6.03 17.61
CA LEU A 232 5.70 -7.34 17.01
C LEU A 232 6.91 -8.06 17.60
N GLU A 233 8.03 -7.37 17.80
CA GLU A 233 9.25 -7.94 18.42
C GLU A 233 8.99 -8.37 19.88
N GLU A 234 8.24 -7.59 20.66
CA GLU A 234 7.79 -7.97 22.01
C GLU A 234 6.93 -9.25 22.02
N ARG A 235 6.24 -9.54 20.91
CA ARG A 235 5.45 -10.77 20.68
C ARG A 235 6.24 -11.87 19.98
N GLN A 236 7.56 -11.76 19.89
CA GLN A 236 8.47 -12.74 19.28
C GLN A 236 8.34 -12.90 17.75
N PHE A 237 7.71 -11.98 17.05
CA PHE A 237 7.76 -11.92 15.60
C PHE A 237 9.16 -11.53 15.12
N LYS A 238 9.64 -12.15 14.06
CA LYS A 238 10.94 -11.90 13.44
C LYS A 238 10.79 -11.15 12.13
N GLU A 239 11.54 -10.06 11.97
CA GLU A 239 11.56 -9.30 10.73
C GLU A 239 12.27 -10.08 9.62
N GLY A 240 11.58 -10.19 8.46
CA GLY A 240 12.14 -10.73 7.24
C GLY A 240 12.79 -9.64 6.38
N ASN A 241 13.49 -10.07 5.35
CA ASN A 241 14.11 -9.22 4.36
C ASN A 241 14.24 -9.97 3.03
N THR A 242 14.87 -9.33 2.04
CA THR A 242 15.04 -9.88 0.69
C THR A 242 15.86 -11.18 0.63
N SER A 243 16.59 -11.52 1.69
CA SER A 243 17.46 -12.71 1.76
C SER A 243 16.91 -13.81 2.67
N THR A 244 16.12 -13.42 3.67
CA THR A 244 15.61 -14.34 4.69
C THR A 244 14.16 -14.02 4.99
N PRO A 245 13.20 -14.89 4.68
CA PRO A 245 11.81 -14.70 5.04
C PRO A 245 11.61 -14.59 6.56
N GLY A 246 10.63 -13.79 6.96
CA GLY A 246 10.30 -13.56 8.37
C GLY A 246 8.80 -13.63 8.65
N ASP A 247 8.43 -13.31 9.88
CA ASP A 247 7.03 -13.22 10.28
C ASP A 247 6.41 -11.90 9.84
N PHE A 248 7.24 -10.86 9.66
CA PHE A 248 6.79 -9.57 9.16
C PHE A 248 7.86 -8.87 8.31
N VAL A 249 7.40 -7.97 7.43
CA VAL A 249 8.25 -7.08 6.62
C VAL A 249 7.74 -5.64 6.68
N ILE A 250 8.66 -4.68 6.52
CA ILE A 250 8.39 -3.25 6.66
C ILE A 250 8.91 -2.48 5.46
N GLU A 251 8.15 -1.46 5.04
CA GLU A 251 8.61 -0.45 4.10
C GLU A 251 8.11 0.95 4.49
N ARG A 252 8.94 1.97 4.33
CA ARG A 252 8.55 3.35 4.61
C ARG A 252 7.76 3.90 3.42
N ALA A 253 6.55 4.44 3.68
CA ALA A 253 5.73 5.09 2.66
C ALA A 253 6.40 6.36 2.10
N PHE A 254 7.26 7.03 2.88
CA PHE A 254 7.97 8.24 2.51
C PHE A 254 9.41 8.16 2.99
N ALA A 255 10.36 8.37 2.07
CA ALA A 255 11.69 8.82 2.40
C ALA A 255 11.70 10.35 2.23
N GLU A 256 11.46 11.10 3.30
CA GLU A 256 11.85 12.51 3.34
C GLU A 256 13.38 12.55 3.30
N GLN A 257 13.93 13.08 2.22
CA GLN A 257 15.29 13.59 2.13
C GLN A 257 15.23 15.08 1.85
#